data_67cf4ac75f8945e81ce312a30f39fca3
#
_entry.id   67cf4ac75f8945e81ce312a30f39fca3
#
_cell.length_a   1.000
_cell.length_b   1.000
_cell.length_c   1.000
_cell.angle_alpha   90.00
_cell.angle_beta   90.00
_cell.angle_gamma   90.00
#
_symmetry.space_group_name_H-M   'P 1'
#
loop_
_entity.id
_entity.type
_entity.pdbx_description
1 polymer ?
#
loop_
_entity_poly.entity_id
_entity_poly.type
_entity_poly.pdbx_seq_one_letter_code
_entity_poly.pdbx_strand_id
1 'polypeptide(L)'
;MNIHKAIEFLEEQTPNPSLGLPEEIFLFISRTTPLVNVDLLIKDENNRTLLSWRDDQYSGKGWHVPGGVVRFKEKLETRLLKVAEIEIGATVKFDPVPIAINQIMCEHNTRGHFISILYKCFLSSEYIPKNEGLSNKDPGYLMWHGSCPENLIKAHEIYRKYIKRYHYYSN
;
A
#
# COMPACT_ATOMS: atom_id res chain seq x y z
N MET A 1 11.15 30.38 18.92
CA MET A 1 10.50 30.41 17.57
C MET A 1 9.02 30.33 17.82
N ASN A 2 8.21 31.24 17.26
CA ASN A 2 6.75 31.15 17.37
C ASN A 2 6.23 30.18 16.31
N ILE A 3 4.93 29.76 16.44
CA ILE A 3 4.34 28.76 15.57
C ILE A 3 4.29 29.21 14.09
N HIS A 4 4.07 30.48 13.84
CA HIS A 4 4.03 31.05 12.48
C HIS A 4 5.36 30.85 11.75
N LYS A 5 6.47 31.24 12.39
CA LYS A 5 7.82 31.02 11.85
C LYS A 5 8.18 29.54 11.69
N ALA A 6 7.61 28.68 12.55
CA ALA A 6 7.80 27.24 12.40
C ALA A 6 7.08 26.71 11.14
N ILE A 7 5.89 27.20 10.87
CA ILE A 7 5.12 26.83 9.66
C ILE A 7 5.85 27.34 8.39
N GLU A 8 6.25 28.60 8.37
CA GLU A 8 7.02 29.18 7.25
C GLU A 8 8.28 28.32 6.94
N PHE A 9 9.03 27.95 7.98
CA PHE A 9 10.19 27.08 7.83
C PHE A 9 9.84 25.72 7.23
N LEU A 10 8.75 25.06 7.68
CA LEU A 10 8.31 23.79 7.13
C LEU A 10 7.86 23.91 5.68
N GLU A 11 7.21 25.00 5.30
CA GLU A 11 6.80 25.28 3.92
C GLU A 11 8.02 25.46 3.00
N GLU A 12 9.07 26.15 3.48
CA GLU A 12 10.33 26.28 2.76
C GLU A 12 11.01 24.91 2.50
N GLN A 13 10.88 23.97 3.45
CA GLN A 13 11.41 22.59 3.29
C GLN A 13 10.54 21.71 2.37
N THR A 14 9.34 22.16 2.02
CA THR A 14 8.39 21.42 1.19
C THR A 14 7.87 22.22 0.00
N PRO A 15 8.74 22.72 -0.88
CA PRO A 15 8.34 23.60 -1.98
C PRO A 15 7.37 22.92 -2.96
N ASN A 16 7.42 21.61 -3.06
CA ASN A 16 6.50 20.82 -3.89
C ASN A 16 6.05 19.53 -3.19
N PRO A 17 5.02 19.60 -2.31
CA PRO A 17 4.55 18.43 -1.57
C PRO A 17 3.91 17.34 -2.45
N SER A 18 3.59 17.63 -3.73
CA SER A 18 3.11 16.61 -4.68
C SER A 18 4.18 15.60 -5.07
N LEU A 19 5.46 15.93 -4.89
CA LEU A 19 6.58 15.01 -5.11
C LEU A 19 6.88 14.12 -3.90
N GLY A 20 6.27 14.42 -2.76
CA GLY A 20 6.47 13.78 -1.46
C GLY A 20 6.98 14.78 -0.44
N LEU A 21 7.15 14.31 0.78
CA LEU A 21 7.62 15.12 1.91
C LEU A 21 8.97 14.59 2.39
N PRO A 22 9.86 15.45 2.92
CA PRO A 22 10.98 14.99 3.74
C PRO A 22 10.51 14.06 4.86
N GLU A 23 11.34 13.08 5.23
CA GLU A 23 10.94 12.03 6.16
C GLU A 23 10.44 12.59 7.50
N GLU A 24 11.14 13.56 8.07
CA GLU A 24 10.79 14.16 9.36
C GLU A 24 9.41 14.84 9.32
N ILE A 25 9.11 15.54 8.21
CA ILE A 25 7.82 16.20 8.01
C ILE A 25 6.73 15.14 7.78
N PHE A 26 7.01 14.12 6.98
CA PHE A 26 6.09 12.99 6.77
C PHE A 26 5.76 12.29 8.10
N LEU A 27 6.75 12.00 8.92
CA LEU A 27 6.56 11.38 10.23
C LEU A 27 5.80 12.30 11.20
N PHE A 28 6.04 13.60 11.15
CA PHE A 28 5.27 14.58 11.94
C PHE A 28 3.79 14.56 11.53
N ILE A 29 3.49 14.65 10.24
CA ILE A 29 2.12 14.61 9.71
C ILE A 29 1.45 13.30 10.07
N SER A 30 2.15 12.17 9.96
CA SER A 30 1.60 10.84 10.26
C SER A 30 1.24 10.62 11.74
N ARG A 31 1.70 11.49 12.64
CA ARG A 31 1.33 11.53 14.08
C ARG A 31 0.17 12.48 14.36
N THR A 32 -0.16 13.35 13.45
CA THR A 32 -1.10 14.47 13.70
C THR A 32 -2.39 14.34 12.91
N THR A 33 -2.40 13.52 11.85
CA THR A 33 -3.59 13.30 11.03
C THR A 33 -3.58 11.90 10.41
N PRO A 34 -4.75 11.30 10.11
CA PRO A 34 -4.81 10.06 9.34
C PRO A 34 -4.16 10.24 7.97
N LEU A 35 -3.42 9.23 7.52
CA LEU A 35 -2.89 9.17 6.16
C LEU A 35 -3.90 8.49 5.24
N VAL A 36 -4.08 9.02 4.04
CA VAL A 36 -4.93 8.39 3.01
C VAL A 36 -4.06 7.53 2.11
N ASN A 37 -4.37 6.22 2.04
CA ASN A 37 -3.69 5.26 1.17
C ASN A 37 -4.60 4.78 0.05
N VAL A 38 -4.01 4.44 -1.09
CA VAL A 38 -4.58 3.48 -2.04
C VAL A 38 -3.87 2.14 -1.86
N ASP A 39 -4.65 1.05 -1.84
CA ASP A 39 -4.15 -0.31 -1.73
C ASP A 39 -4.65 -1.14 -2.91
N LEU A 40 -3.76 -1.93 -3.52
CA LEU A 40 -3.98 -2.64 -4.77
C LEU A 40 -4.21 -4.13 -4.51
N LEU A 41 -5.47 -4.57 -4.49
CA LEU A 41 -5.79 -6.00 -4.48
C LEU A 41 -5.59 -6.56 -5.90
N ILE A 42 -4.35 -6.93 -6.22
CA ILE A 42 -3.99 -7.41 -7.56
C ILE A 42 -4.33 -8.89 -7.68
N LYS A 43 -5.22 -9.21 -8.61
CA LYS A 43 -5.64 -10.57 -8.95
C LYS A 43 -5.21 -10.95 -10.35
N ASP A 44 -5.02 -12.25 -10.58
CA ASP A 44 -4.86 -12.84 -11.91
C ASP A 44 -6.10 -13.65 -12.34
N GLU A 45 -6.06 -14.27 -13.52
CA GLU A 45 -7.13 -15.11 -14.08
C GLU A 45 -7.42 -16.33 -13.20
N ASN A 46 -6.42 -16.81 -12.46
CA ASN A 46 -6.54 -17.93 -11.52
C ASN A 46 -7.02 -17.51 -10.13
N ASN A 47 -7.40 -16.23 -9.98
CA ASN A 47 -7.81 -15.62 -8.72
C ASN A 47 -6.73 -15.66 -7.63
N ARG A 48 -5.45 -15.80 -8.00
CA ARG A 48 -4.33 -15.64 -7.08
C ARG A 48 -4.19 -14.14 -6.75
N THR A 49 -3.63 -13.85 -5.58
CA THR A 49 -3.33 -12.46 -5.17
C THR A 49 -1.82 -12.25 -5.19
N LEU A 50 -1.37 -11.18 -5.84
CA LEU A 50 0.02 -10.75 -5.76
C LEU A 50 0.23 -9.98 -4.46
N LEU A 51 1.15 -10.45 -3.62
CA LEU A 51 1.54 -9.80 -2.37
C LEU A 51 3.03 -9.50 -2.39
N SER A 52 3.43 -8.49 -1.64
CA SER A 52 4.82 -8.11 -1.42
C SER A 52 5.23 -8.43 0.02
N TRP A 53 6.49 -8.88 0.21
CA TRP A 53 7.03 -9.07 1.55
C TRP A 53 7.50 -7.74 2.12
N ARG A 54 7.20 -7.51 3.38
CA ARG A 54 7.60 -6.33 4.15
C ARG A 54 8.38 -6.75 5.39
N ASP A 55 9.41 -5.98 5.69
CA ASP A 55 10.17 -6.08 6.94
C ASP A 55 10.62 -4.67 7.31
N ASP A 56 9.82 -3.95 8.08
CA ASP A 56 10.13 -2.60 8.54
C ASP A 56 9.71 -2.38 10.01
N GLN A 57 10.26 -1.33 10.61
CA GLN A 57 10.03 -0.99 12.02
C GLN A 57 8.60 -0.57 12.35
N TYR A 58 7.77 -0.22 11.34
CA TYR A 58 6.40 0.29 11.54
C TYR A 58 5.35 -0.82 11.41
N SER A 59 5.55 -1.71 10.44
CA SER A 59 4.58 -2.74 10.07
C SER A 59 4.99 -4.14 10.52
N GLY A 60 6.27 -4.31 10.89
CA GLY A 60 6.86 -5.62 11.19
C GLY A 60 7.11 -6.44 9.94
N LYS A 61 7.18 -7.77 10.14
CA LYS A 61 7.48 -8.75 9.08
C LYS A 61 6.22 -9.46 8.60
N GLY A 62 6.03 -9.52 7.30
CA GLY A 62 4.91 -10.26 6.72
C GLY A 62 4.54 -9.85 5.32
N TRP A 63 3.60 -10.59 4.74
CA TRP A 63 3.02 -10.26 3.45
C TRP A 63 2.07 -9.06 3.56
N HIS A 64 2.06 -8.22 2.56
CA HIS A 64 1.14 -7.10 2.48
C HIS A 64 0.61 -6.88 1.07
N VAL A 65 -0.53 -6.25 0.98
CA VAL A 65 -1.09 -5.74 -0.27
C VAL A 65 -0.29 -4.51 -0.67
N PRO A 66 0.24 -4.42 -1.91
CA PRO A 66 0.94 -3.24 -2.39
C PRO A 66 0.09 -1.98 -2.23
N GLY A 67 0.70 -0.87 -1.79
CA GLY A 67 -0.06 0.34 -1.54
C GLY A 67 0.81 1.57 -1.27
N GLY A 68 0.19 2.74 -1.28
CA GLY A 68 0.92 3.98 -1.05
C GLY A 68 0.07 5.15 -0.63
N VAL A 69 0.69 6.05 0.12
CA VAL A 69 0.08 7.29 0.59
C VAL A 69 -0.18 8.22 -0.59
N VAL A 70 -1.41 8.72 -0.68
CA VAL A 70 -1.82 9.72 -1.68
C VAL A 70 -1.14 11.05 -1.34
N ARG A 71 -0.51 11.67 -2.33
CA ARG A 71 0.20 12.93 -2.15
C ARG A 71 -0.74 14.13 -2.31
N PHE A 72 -0.27 15.27 -1.89
CA PHE A 72 -1.02 16.52 -2.02
C PHE A 72 -1.44 16.79 -3.48
N LYS A 73 -2.73 17.04 -3.71
CA LYS A 73 -3.34 17.27 -5.04
C LYS A 73 -3.11 16.14 -6.06
N GLU A 74 -2.80 14.93 -5.62
CA GLU A 74 -2.66 13.77 -6.48
C GLU A 74 -4.00 13.05 -6.66
N LYS A 75 -4.32 12.65 -7.90
CA LYS A 75 -5.49 11.81 -8.17
C LYS A 75 -5.24 10.38 -7.68
N LEU A 76 -6.27 9.72 -7.17
CA LEU A 76 -6.17 8.32 -6.68
C LEU A 76 -5.66 7.38 -7.77
N GLU A 77 -6.16 7.51 -8.99
CA GLU A 77 -5.74 6.72 -10.17
C GLU A 77 -4.24 6.91 -10.47
N THR A 78 -3.75 8.14 -10.35
CA THR A 78 -2.32 8.43 -10.54
C THR A 78 -1.48 7.72 -9.49
N ARG A 79 -1.93 7.72 -8.21
CA ARG A 79 -1.23 7.00 -7.15
C ARG A 79 -1.26 5.49 -7.37
N LEU A 80 -2.40 4.90 -7.78
CA LEU A 80 -2.50 3.48 -8.12
C LEU A 80 -1.47 3.06 -9.16
N LEU A 81 -1.39 3.79 -10.27
CA LEU A 81 -0.44 3.50 -11.35
C LEU A 81 1.01 3.63 -10.88
N LYS A 82 1.32 4.67 -10.08
CA LYS A 82 2.67 4.84 -9.51
C LYS A 82 3.04 3.74 -8.52
N VAL A 83 2.11 3.28 -7.68
CA VAL A 83 2.35 2.13 -6.78
C VAL A 83 2.64 0.87 -7.59
N ALA A 84 1.84 0.59 -8.63
CA ALA A 84 2.05 -0.55 -9.51
C ALA A 84 3.42 -0.47 -10.21
N GLU A 85 3.80 0.70 -10.71
CA GLU A 85 5.11 0.92 -11.36
C GLU A 85 6.27 0.69 -10.37
N ILE A 86 6.20 1.30 -9.18
CA ILE A 86 7.30 1.29 -8.20
C ILE A 86 7.43 -0.06 -7.50
N GLU A 87 6.31 -0.64 -7.01
CA GLU A 87 6.36 -1.86 -6.19
C GLU A 87 6.27 -3.13 -7.03
N ILE A 88 5.62 -3.07 -8.20
CA ILE A 88 5.37 -4.25 -9.04
C ILE A 88 6.25 -4.23 -10.31
N GLY A 89 6.65 -3.06 -10.77
CA GLY A 89 7.37 -2.91 -12.04
C GLY A 89 6.51 -3.21 -13.27
N ALA A 90 5.18 -3.07 -13.16
CA ALA A 90 4.22 -3.34 -14.22
C ALA A 90 3.02 -2.38 -14.16
N THR A 91 2.34 -2.22 -15.29
CA THR A 91 1.05 -1.52 -15.33
C THR A 91 -0.08 -2.50 -15.02
N VAL A 92 -0.98 -2.12 -14.14
CA VAL A 92 -2.18 -2.90 -13.78
C VAL A 92 -3.43 -2.30 -14.41
N LYS A 93 -4.41 -3.14 -14.75
CA LYS A 93 -5.78 -2.70 -14.97
C LYS A 93 -6.47 -2.61 -13.61
N PHE A 94 -7.38 -1.69 -13.42
CA PHE A 94 -8.12 -1.56 -12.17
C PHE A 94 -9.56 -1.10 -12.42
N ASP A 95 -10.45 -1.47 -11.50
CA ASP A 95 -11.82 -0.95 -11.48
C ASP A 95 -11.78 0.48 -10.94
N PRO A 96 -12.48 1.45 -11.58
CA PRO A 96 -12.45 2.85 -11.14
C PRO A 96 -13.16 3.06 -9.79
N VAL A 97 -14.02 2.11 -9.39
CA VAL A 97 -14.73 2.15 -8.11
C VAL A 97 -13.98 1.29 -7.09
N PRO A 98 -13.60 1.84 -5.93
CA PRO A 98 -12.97 1.07 -4.88
C PRO A 98 -13.93 0.01 -4.32
N ILE A 99 -13.40 -1.15 -3.97
CA ILE A 99 -14.20 -2.24 -3.38
C ILE A 99 -14.41 -2.08 -1.87
N ALA A 100 -13.59 -1.25 -1.23
CA ALA A 100 -13.74 -0.93 0.20
C ALA A 100 -12.99 0.35 0.57
N ILE A 101 -13.50 1.04 1.58
CA ILE A 101 -12.80 2.08 2.33
C ILE A 101 -12.69 1.57 3.75
N ASN A 102 -11.46 1.48 4.25
CA ASN A 102 -11.18 0.90 5.56
C ASN A 102 -10.43 1.91 6.43
N GLN A 103 -10.82 1.97 7.69
CA GLN A 103 -10.01 2.63 8.71
C GLN A 103 -9.06 1.59 9.32
N ILE A 104 -7.77 1.86 9.28
CA ILE A 104 -6.73 1.02 9.86
C ILE A 104 -6.09 1.80 11.00
N MET A 105 -6.14 1.23 12.20
CA MET A 105 -5.50 1.78 13.38
C MET A 105 -4.50 0.75 13.92
N CYS A 106 -3.25 1.18 14.07
CA CYS A 106 -2.16 0.38 14.62
C CYS A 106 -1.73 0.97 15.97
N GLU A 107 -1.14 0.14 16.83
CA GLU A 107 -0.64 0.57 18.16
C GLU A 107 0.60 1.50 18.08
N HIS A 108 1.07 1.78 16.87
CA HIS A 108 2.25 2.61 16.66
C HIS A 108 1.89 4.10 16.71
N ASN A 109 2.66 4.88 17.52
CA ASN A 109 2.43 6.32 17.68
C ASN A 109 2.75 7.16 16.43
N THR A 110 3.45 6.58 15.46
CA THR A 110 3.81 7.20 14.18
C THR A 110 3.36 6.26 13.08
N ARG A 111 2.69 6.75 12.03
CA ARG A 111 2.10 5.91 10.98
C ARG A 111 1.09 4.88 11.51
N GLY A 112 0.36 5.26 12.56
CA GLY A 112 -0.60 4.38 13.23
C GLY A 112 -2.04 4.51 12.77
N HIS A 113 -2.38 5.49 11.90
CA HIS A 113 -3.75 5.73 11.46
C HIS A 113 -3.82 5.98 9.96
N PHE A 114 -4.56 5.11 9.24
CA PHE A 114 -4.76 5.19 7.80
C PHE A 114 -6.23 5.11 7.43
N ILE A 115 -6.60 5.84 6.39
CA ILE A 115 -7.83 5.60 5.63
C ILE A 115 -7.38 4.92 4.32
N SER A 116 -7.59 3.63 4.23
CA SER A 116 -7.20 2.84 3.07
C SER A 116 -8.35 2.71 2.10
N ILE A 117 -8.10 3.04 0.85
CA ILE A 117 -9.02 2.90 -0.27
C ILE A 117 -8.54 1.70 -1.09
N LEU A 118 -9.25 0.56 -0.96
CA LEU A 118 -8.88 -0.70 -1.59
C LEU A 118 -9.47 -0.80 -3.00
N TYR A 119 -8.61 -0.95 -4.00
CA TYR A 119 -8.99 -1.14 -5.40
C TYR A 119 -8.74 -2.56 -5.85
N LYS A 120 -9.70 -3.11 -6.61
CA LYS A 120 -9.47 -4.36 -7.32
C LYS A 120 -8.65 -4.07 -8.57
N CYS A 121 -7.49 -4.68 -8.65
CA CYS A 121 -6.57 -4.57 -9.76
C CYS A 121 -6.39 -5.93 -10.43
N PHE A 122 -6.01 -5.90 -11.69
CA PHE A 122 -5.79 -7.09 -12.49
C PHE A 122 -4.42 -7.04 -13.18
N LEU A 123 -3.72 -8.16 -13.11
CA LEU A 123 -2.46 -8.40 -13.81
C LEU A 123 -2.47 -9.84 -14.34
N SER A 124 -2.00 -10.04 -15.59
CA SER A 124 -1.98 -11.37 -16.21
C SER A 124 -1.21 -12.40 -15.38
N SER A 125 -1.68 -13.64 -15.37
CA SER A 125 -0.99 -14.79 -14.76
C SER A 125 0.38 -15.09 -15.38
N GLU A 126 0.65 -14.55 -16.58
CA GLU A 126 1.95 -14.60 -17.24
C GLU A 126 2.98 -13.64 -16.63
N TYR A 127 2.52 -12.68 -15.81
CA TYR A 127 3.44 -11.78 -15.12
C TYR A 127 4.33 -12.56 -14.15
N ILE A 128 5.62 -12.45 -14.37
CA ILE A 128 6.66 -13.00 -13.50
C ILE A 128 7.20 -11.90 -12.61
N PRO A 129 7.07 -12.02 -11.27
CA PRO A 129 7.64 -11.04 -10.34
C PRO A 129 9.15 -10.87 -10.53
N LYS A 130 9.61 -9.61 -10.57
CA LYS A 130 11.03 -9.28 -10.67
C LYS A 130 11.67 -9.32 -9.28
N ASN A 131 12.11 -10.50 -8.87
CA ASN A 131 12.74 -10.72 -7.54
C ASN A 131 14.27 -10.89 -7.66
N GLU A 132 14.90 -10.29 -8.65
CA GLU A 132 16.34 -10.43 -8.87
C GLU A 132 17.14 -9.95 -7.65
N GLY A 133 17.99 -10.83 -7.11
CA GLY A 133 18.79 -10.56 -5.92
C GLY A 133 18.03 -10.59 -4.59
N LEU A 134 16.73 -10.89 -4.59
CA LEU A 134 15.91 -10.97 -3.38
C LEU A 134 15.65 -12.42 -2.97
N SER A 135 15.74 -12.69 -1.69
CA SER A 135 15.21 -13.90 -1.05
C SER A 135 13.73 -13.69 -0.68
N ASN A 136 13.02 -14.77 -0.40
CA ASN A 136 11.57 -14.75 -0.12
C ASN A 136 11.17 -14.02 1.19
N LYS A 137 12.13 -13.47 1.90
CA LYS A 137 11.92 -12.65 3.13
C LYS A 137 12.59 -11.28 3.05
N ASP A 138 13.06 -10.90 1.86
CA ASP A 138 13.61 -9.57 1.66
C ASP A 138 12.49 -8.57 1.33
N PRO A 139 12.53 -7.36 1.87
CA PRO A 139 11.55 -6.33 1.56
C PRO A 139 11.40 -6.11 0.04
N GLY A 140 10.17 -6.09 -0.43
CA GLY A 140 9.87 -5.95 -1.85
C GLY A 140 9.76 -7.27 -2.62
N TYR A 141 10.07 -8.44 -2.02
CA TYR A 141 9.87 -9.72 -2.67
C TYR A 141 8.39 -9.95 -2.99
N LEU A 142 8.09 -10.25 -4.25
CA LEU A 142 6.72 -10.43 -4.77
C LEU A 142 6.40 -11.91 -4.96
N MET A 143 5.21 -12.33 -4.57
CA MET A 143 4.73 -13.69 -4.81
C MET A 143 3.23 -13.76 -5.05
N TRP A 144 2.83 -14.62 -6.00
CA TRP A 144 1.45 -14.98 -6.22
C TRP A 144 0.97 -15.99 -5.17
N HIS A 145 -0.13 -15.64 -4.48
CA HIS A 145 -0.75 -16.48 -3.45
C HIS A 145 -2.11 -17.01 -3.91
N GLY A 146 -2.26 -18.34 -3.97
CA GLY A 146 -3.55 -18.99 -4.27
C GLY A 146 -4.53 -18.99 -3.09
N SER A 147 -4.03 -18.74 -1.88
CA SER A 147 -4.80 -18.59 -0.65
C SER A 147 -4.15 -17.51 0.22
N CYS A 148 -4.88 -16.99 1.21
CA CYS A 148 -4.32 -16.01 2.11
C CYS A 148 -3.23 -16.62 2.98
N PRO A 149 -2.00 -16.08 2.98
CA PRO A 149 -0.94 -16.54 3.86
C PRO A 149 -1.26 -16.27 5.34
N GLU A 150 -0.69 -17.07 6.23
CA GLU A 150 -0.87 -16.89 7.68
C GLU A 150 -0.22 -15.61 8.19
N ASN A 151 0.94 -15.28 7.64
CA ASN A 151 1.79 -14.18 8.08
C ASN A 151 1.56 -12.89 7.28
N LEU A 152 0.31 -12.43 7.21
CA LEU A 152 0.02 -11.05 6.82
C LEU A 152 0.55 -10.08 7.90
N ILE A 153 0.98 -8.88 7.49
CA ILE A 153 1.23 -7.81 8.47
C ILE A 153 -0.09 -7.46 9.19
N LYS A 154 -0.01 -7.12 10.48
CA LYS A 154 -1.19 -6.86 11.34
C LYS A 154 -2.16 -5.84 10.74
N ALA A 155 -1.64 -4.78 10.14
CA ALA A 155 -2.44 -3.73 9.49
C ALA A 155 -3.28 -4.26 8.31
N HIS A 156 -2.85 -5.35 7.64
CA HIS A 156 -3.52 -5.92 6.47
C HIS A 156 -4.38 -7.16 6.78
N GLU A 157 -4.54 -7.53 8.05
CA GLU A 157 -5.49 -8.60 8.44
C GLU A 157 -6.92 -8.29 7.97
N ILE A 158 -7.29 -7.02 7.88
CA ILE A 158 -8.58 -6.56 7.34
C ILE A 158 -8.82 -7.00 5.88
N TYR A 159 -7.74 -7.28 5.13
CA TYR A 159 -7.80 -7.71 3.72
C TYR A 159 -7.89 -9.23 3.56
N ARG A 160 -7.72 -10.00 4.63
CA ARG A 160 -7.75 -11.48 4.59
C ARG A 160 -8.98 -12.01 3.86
N LYS A 161 -10.15 -11.40 4.05
CA LYS A 161 -11.41 -11.76 3.40
C LYS A 161 -11.39 -11.58 1.86
N TYR A 162 -10.59 -10.65 1.35
CA TYR A 162 -10.45 -10.39 -0.10
C TYR A 162 -9.35 -11.23 -0.75
N ILE A 163 -8.36 -11.69 0.03
CA ILE A 163 -7.25 -12.50 -0.45
C ILE A 163 -7.67 -13.98 -0.58
N LYS A 164 -8.64 -14.43 0.20
CA LYS A 164 -9.16 -15.80 0.15
C LYS A 164 -9.65 -16.16 -1.25
N ARG A 165 -9.45 -17.43 -1.64
CA ARG A 165 -10.06 -18.02 -2.83
C ARG A 165 -11.56 -18.10 -2.61
N TYR A 166 -12.39 -17.43 -3.44
CA TYR A 166 -13.79 -17.76 -3.51
C TYR A 166 -13.90 -19.14 -4.18
N HIS A 167 -14.27 -20.15 -3.42
CA HIS A 167 -14.80 -21.37 -4.02
C HIS A 167 -16.20 -21.01 -4.56
N TYR A 168 -16.32 -20.84 -5.87
CA TYR A 168 -17.63 -20.96 -6.48
C TYR A 168 -18.06 -22.40 -6.23
N TYR A 169 -19.04 -22.61 -5.38
CA TYR A 169 -19.81 -23.86 -5.38
C TYR A 169 -20.53 -23.86 -6.72
N SER A 170 -20.06 -24.68 -7.66
CA SER A 170 -20.81 -25.07 -8.85
C SER A 170 -21.97 -25.90 -8.33
N ASN A 171 -23.16 -25.34 -8.31
CA ASN A 171 -24.39 -26.12 -8.18
C ASN A 171 -24.69 -26.86 -9.48
#